data_8281fa5a27be8ab46bbbbdb218245df3
#
_entry.id   8281fa5a27be8ab46bbbbdb218245df3
#
_cell.length_a   1.000
_cell.length_b   1.000
_cell.length_c   1.000
_cell.angle_alpha   90.00
_cell.angle_beta   90.00
_cell.angle_gamma   90.00
#
_symmetry.space_group_name_H-M   'P 1'
#
loop_
_entity.id
_entity.type
_entity.pdbx_description
1 polymer ?
#
loop_
_entity_poly.entity_id
_entity_poly.type
_entity_poly.pdbx_seq_one_letter_code
_entity_poly.pdbx_strand_id
1 'polypeptide(L)'
;MNDTTFGRLTRFGAVVGLALGLGFGAISIATAAAKNEAPRAVVQAPLGQPVDSFPVLTRLHDWQVIDDKTVIVWATPWQPYLVQLKYPSHDLPFVQAIGVTSFGDRVYARFDSLKVRGFRYPIDNIYKMTKEEAKELARQS
;
A
#
# COMPACT_ATOMS: atom_id res chain seq x y z
N MET A 1 34.85 -41.94 -34.80
CA MET A 1 35.91 -42.27 -33.86
C MET A 1 35.72 -41.63 -32.48
N ASN A 2 35.00 -40.62 -32.41
CA ASN A 2 35.01 -39.76 -31.21
C ASN A 2 33.73 -39.81 -30.38
N ASP A 3 32.88 -40.70 -30.71
CA ASP A 3 31.51 -40.66 -30.26
C ASP A 3 31.30 -41.32 -28.89
N THR A 4 32.28 -42.02 -28.45
CA THR A 4 32.24 -42.75 -27.19
C THR A 4 32.27 -41.88 -25.95
N THR A 5 32.72 -40.65 -26.10
CA THR A 5 32.93 -39.77 -24.97
C THR A 5 31.68 -39.08 -24.49
N PHE A 6 30.71 -38.90 -25.37
CA PHE A 6 29.50 -38.19 -25.05
C PHE A 6 28.52 -38.94 -24.16
N GLY A 7 28.45 -40.22 -24.33
CA GLY A 7 27.54 -41.01 -23.55
C GLY A 7 27.82 -41.06 -22.05
N ARG A 8 29.04 -40.77 -21.69
CA ARG A 8 29.44 -40.81 -20.27
C ARG A 8 29.06 -39.57 -19.50
N LEU A 9 29.05 -38.46 -20.14
CA LEU A 9 28.70 -37.20 -19.49
C LEU A 9 27.22 -37.11 -19.14
N THR A 10 26.41 -37.69 -19.95
CA THR A 10 24.96 -37.67 -19.73
C THR A 10 24.56 -38.46 -18.48
N ARG A 11 25.35 -39.42 -18.10
CA ARG A 11 25.08 -40.22 -16.91
C ARG A 11 25.30 -39.44 -15.61
N PHE A 12 26.23 -38.52 -15.61
CA PHE A 12 26.47 -37.73 -14.42
C PHE A 12 25.36 -36.69 -14.16
N GLY A 13 24.81 -36.16 -15.20
CA GLY A 13 23.72 -35.20 -15.08
C GLY A 13 22.47 -35.82 -14.45
N ALA A 14 22.20 -37.07 -14.77
CA ALA A 14 21.06 -37.76 -14.23
C ALA A 14 21.18 -38.02 -12.72
N VAL A 15 22.36 -38.33 -12.30
CA VAL A 15 22.63 -38.60 -10.87
C VAL A 15 22.52 -37.34 -10.04
N VAL A 16 23.02 -36.25 -10.56
CA VAL A 16 22.93 -34.97 -9.85
C VAL A 16 21.49 -34.50 -9.71
N GLY A 17 20.69 -34.69 -10.74
CA GLY A 17 19.28 -34.35 -10.68
C GLY A 17 18.51 -35.12 -9.62
N LEU A 18 18.88 -36.37 -9.43
CA LEU A 18 18.25 -37.21 -8.41
C LEU A 18 18.55 -36.73 -6.99
N ALA A 19 19.78 -36.37 -6.74
CA ALA A 19 20.18 -35.87 -5.42
C ALA A 19 19.47 -34.61 -5.00
N LEU A 20 19.23 -33.74 -5.94
CA LEU A 20 18.56 -32.48 -5.66
C LEU A 20 17.08 -32.65 -5.33
N GLY A 21 16.45 -33.67 -5.87
CA GLY A 21 15.04 -33.91 -5.62
C GLY A 21 14.70 -34.23 -4.17
N LEU A 22 15.66 -34.74 -3.44
CA LEU A 22 15.45 -35.15 -2.07
C LEU A 22 15.37 -34.02 -1.07
N GLY A 23 16.04 -32.90 -1.36
CA GLY A 23 16.13 -31.79 -0.43
C GLY A 23 14.88 -30.91 -0.39
N PHE A 24 14.04 -31.05 -1.34
CA PHE A 24 12.99 -30.08 -1.54
C PHE A 24 11.73 -30.27 -0.74
N GLY A 25 11.56 -31.42 -0.15
CA GLY A 25 10.44 -31.63 0.72
C GLY A 25 10.35 -30.66 1.87
N ALA A 26 11.47 -30.35 2.46
CA ALA A 26 11.56 -29.37 3.53
C ALA A 26 11.29 -27.93 3.05
N ILE A 27 11.70 -27.63 1.84
CA ILE A 27 11.51 -26.30 1.26
C ILE A 27 10.03 -26.01 0.99
N SER A 28 9.27 -27.03 0.68
CA SER A 28 7.84 -26.89 0.47
C SER A 28 7.10 -26.34 1.69
N ILE A 29 7.56 -26.66 2.87
CA ILE A 29 6.98 -26.18 4.13
C ILE A 29 7.23 -24.68 4.28
N ALA A 30 8.42 -24.23 3.99
CA ALA A 30 8.76 -22.81 4.02
C ALA A 30 7.95 -22.01 3.00
N THR A 31 7.69 -22.60 1.85
CA THR A 31 6.86 -21.97 0.82
C THR A 31 5.42 -21.76 1.27
N ALA A 32 4.87 -22.69 2.02
CA ALA A 32 3.53 -22.55 2.56
C ALA A 32 3.41 -21.40 3.58
N ALA A 33 4.41 -21.20 4.41
CA ALA A 33 4.45 -20.07 5.33
C ALA A 33 4.53 -18.72 4.59
N ALA A 34 5.31 -18.66 3.53
CA ALA A 34 5.43 -17.45 2.72
C ALA A 34 4.11 -17.04 2.04
N LYS A 35 3.26 -17.98 1.71
CA LYS A 35 1.94 -17.70 1.11
C LYS A 35 1.02 -16.91 2.04
N ASN A 36 1.13 -17.10 3.33
CA ASN A 36 0.27 -16.40 4.28
C ASN A 36 0.67 -14.94 4.49
N GLU A 37 1.92 -14.62 4.24
CA GLU A 37 2.43 -13.27 4.43
C GLU A 37 2.43 -12.44 3.14
N ALA A 38 2.59 -13.06 1.99
CA ALA A 38 2.63 -12.38 0.72
C ALA A 38 1.44 -11.45 0.46
N PRO A 39 0.19 -11.81 0.74
CA PRO A 39 -0.95 -10.93 0.57
C PRO A 39 -0.89 -9.67 1.45
N ARG A 40 -0.32 -9.78 2.62
CA ARG A 40 -0.21 -8.66 3.56
C ARG A 40 0.81 -7.62 3.10
N ALA A 41 1.92 -8.09 2.57
CA ALA A 41 2.96 -7.19 2.07
C ALA A 41 2.50 -6.38 0.86
N VAL A 42 1.68 -6.96 0.01
CA VAL A 42 1.15 -6.28 -1.18
C VAL A 42 0.15 -5.18 -0.82
N VAL A 43 -0.66 -5.40 0.20
CA VAL A 43 -1.69 -4.44 0.62
C VAL A 43 -1.09 -3.21 1.31
N GLN A 44 0.11 -3.34 1.82
CA GLN A 44 0.76 -2.29 2.61
C GLN A 44 1.81 -1.49 1.86
N ALA A 45 1.98 -1.69 0.58
CA ALA A 45 2.86 -0.86 -0.21
C ALA A 45 2.37 0.60 -0.14
N PRO A 46 3.14 1.51 0.45
CA PRO A 46 2.71 2.89 0.55
C PRO A 46 2.64 3.50 -0.84
N LEU A 47 1.46 3.93 -1.20
CA LEU A 47 1.25 4.69 -2.43
C LEU A 47 1.62 6.14 -2.17
N GLY A 48 2.60 6.64 -2.90
CA GLY A 48 3.04 8.02 -2.80
C GLY A 48 4.24 8.25 -1.87
N GLN A 49 4.65 9.49 -1.78
CA GLN A 49 5.78 9.94 -0.97
C GLN A 49 5.28 10.44 0.40
N PRO A 50 5.86 9.98 1.51
CA PRO A 50 5.48 10.49 2.82
C PRO A 50 5.82 11.98 2.94
N VAL A 51 4.89 12.73 3.49
CA VAL A 51 5.05 14.17 3.75
C VAL A 51 4.47 14.51 5.12
N ASP A 52 5.00 15.54 5.75
CA ASP A 52 4.54 15.94 7.08
C ASP A 52 3.28 16.80 7.04
N SER A 53 3.00 17.43 5.92
CA SER A 53 1.86 18.32 5.79
C SER A 53 1.47 18.55 4.33
N PHE A 54 0.24 19.04 4.15
CA PHE A 54 -0.21 19.55 2.84
C PHE A 54 -0.92 20.90 2.99
N PRO A 55 -0.90 21.73 1.95
CA PRO A 55 -1.56 23.05 2.00
C PRO A 55 -3.07 22.91 1.87
N VAL A 56 -3.80 23.73 2.64
CA VAL A 56 -5.25 23.92 2.49
C VAL A 56 -5.53 25.40 2.61
N LEU A 57 -5.83 26.04 1.50
CA LEU A 57 -6.04 27.49 1.47
C LEU A 57 -7.33 27.92 2.17
N THR A 58 -8.44 27.28 1.85
CA THR A 58 -9.75 27.61 2.43
C THR A 58 -10.52 26.34 2.82
N ARG A 59 -10.51 25.37 1.93
CA ARG A 59 -11.18 24.09 2.07
C ARG A 59 -10.54 23.06 1.15
N LEU A 60 -10.82 21.81 1.37
CA LEU A 60 -10.46 20.74 0.43
C LEU A 60 -11.20 20.96 -0.88
N HIS A 61 -10.51 20.73 -1.99
CA HIS A 61 -11.12 20.80 -3.31
C HIS A 61 -12.06 19.62 -3.55
N ASP A 62 -11.60 18.44 -3.21
CA ASP A 62 -12.35 17.19 -3.33
C ASP A 62 -11.78 16.14 -2.38
N TRP A 63 -12.48 15.03 -2.22
CA TRP A 63 -12.06 13.92 -1.38
C TRP A 63 -12.71 12.62 -1.83
N GLN A 64 -12.04 11.52 -1.55
CA GLN A 64 -12.53 10.18 -1.84
C GLN A 64 -12.13 9.20 -0.74
N VAL A 65 -13.08 8.51 -0.19
CA VAL A 65 -12.84 7.49 0.84
C VAL A 65 -12.37 6.21 0.17
N ILE A 66 -11.32 5.63 0.71
CA ILE A 66 -10.79 4.34 0.28
C ILE A 66 -11.27 3.24 1.22
N ASP A 67 -11.15 3.49 2.52
CA ASP A 67 -11.62 2.60 3.57
C ASP A 67 -11.96 3.42 4.83
N ASP A 68 -12.28 2.74 5.93
CA ASP A 68 -12.64 3.37 7.20
C ASP A 68 -11.50 4.16 7.87
N LYS A 69 -10.31 4.09 7.34
CA LYS A 69 -9.09 4.70 7.89
C LYS A 69 -8.32 5.54 6.88
N THR A 70 -8.64 5.41 5.60
CA THR A 70 -7.85 5.98 4.51
C THR A 70 -8.70 6.81 3.57
N VAL A 71 -8.26 8.03 3.31
CA VAL A 71 -8.96 8.99 2.43
C VAL A 71 -7.96 9.62 1.48
N ILE A 72 -8.31 9.74 0.21
CA ILE A 72 -7.63 10.62 -0.71
C ILE A 72 -8.26 12.00 -0.56
N VAL A 73 -7.46 13.03 -0.33
CA VAL A 73 -7.90 14.42 -0.30
C VAL A 73 -7.22 15.20 -1.40
N TRP A 74 -7.99 16.04 -2.07
CA TRP A 74 -7.49 16.92 -3.10
C TRP A 74 -7.38 18.33 -2.52
N ALA A 75 -6.16 18.74 -2.21
CA ALA A 75 -5.90 20.11 -1.74
C ALA A 75 -6.12 21.14 -2.84
N THR A 76 -5.78 20.75 -4.07
CA THR A 76 -6.04 21.49 -5.31
C THR A 76 -6.56 20.51 -6.37
N PRO A 77 -7.10 20.99 -7.51
CA PRO A 77 -7.55 20.12 -8.61
C PRO A 77 -6.45 19.22 -9.20
N TRP A 78 -5.21 19.51 -8.87
CA TRP A 78 -4.04 18.86 -9.47
C TRP A 78 -3.27 17.97 -8.51
N GLN A 79 -3.40 18.21 -7.20
CA GLN A 79 -2.55 17.57 -6.22
C GLN A 79 -3.36 16.79 -5.18
N PRO A 80 -3.40 15.46 -5.31
CA PRO A 80 -3.97 14.58 -4.30
C PRO A 80 -2.96 14.22 -3.22
N TYR A 81 -3.49 13.93 -2.03
CA TYR A 81 -2.77 13.39 -0.90
C TYR A 81 -3.55 12.23 -0.29
N LEU A 82 -2.84 11.18 0.09
CA LEU A 82 -3.42 10.09 0.87
C LEU A 82 -3.30 10.44 2.34
N VAL A 83 -4.40 10.48 3.03
CA VAL A 83 -4.47 10.73 4.48
C VAL A 83 -4.85 9.45 5.18
N GLN A 84 -4.02 9.01 6.09
CA GLN A 84 -4.29 7.87 6.95
C GLN A 84 -4.62 8.35 8.36
N LEU A 85 -5.73 7.87 8.88
CA LEU A 85 -6.17 8.17 10.24
C LEU A 85 -5.48 7.24 11.24
N LYS A 86 -5.27 7.73 12.44
CA LYS A 86 -4.74 6.94 13.54
C LYS A 86 -5.71 5.85 13.98
N TYR A 87 -7.00 6.17 13.96
CA TYR A 87 -8.08 5.26 14.33
C TYR A 87 -9.11 5.17 13.20
N PRO A 88 -9.73 4.02 12.99
CA PRO A 88 -10.75 3.87 11.98
C PRO A 88 -12.00 4.70 12.33
N SER A 89 -12.68 5.18 11.32
CA SER A 89 -13.97 5.84 11.42
C SER A 89 -15.00 5.07 10.60
N HIS A 90 -15.86 4.35 11.27
CA HIS A 90 -16.91 3.56 10.62
C HIS A 90 -17.93 4.42 9.85
N ASP A 91 -18.02 5.68 10.20
CA ASP A 91 -18.89 6.62 9.50
C ASP A 91 -18.28 7.12 8.19
N LEU A 92 -16.97 7.05 8.05
CA LEU A 92 -16.23 7.65 6.94
C LEU A 92 -16.74 7.22 5.54
N PRO A 93 -17.05 5.95 5.27
CA PRO A 93 -17.59 5.53 3.99
C PRO A 93 -18.99 6.07 3.66
N PHE A 94 -19.70 6.58 4.66
CA PHE A 94 -21.10 7.00 4.52
C PHE A 94 -21.33 8.50 4.64
N VAL A 95 -20.27 9.30 4.77
CA VAL A 95 -20.41 10.75 4.89
C VAL A 95 -20.47 11.44 3.54
N GLN A 96 -21.22 12.52 3.51
CA GLN A 96 -21.34 13.40 2.34
C GLN A 96 -20.42 14.62 2.41
N ALA A 97 -19.77 14.83 3.54
CA ALA A 97 -18.84 15.93 3.74
C ALA A 97 -17.82 15.58 4.81
N ILE A 98 -16.58 15.95 4.56
CA ILE A 98 -15.50 15.90 5.52
C ILE A 98 -14.87 17.29 5.69
N GLY A 99 -14.29 17.52 6.85
CA GLY A 99 -13.47 18.70 7.11
C GLY A 99 -12.11 18.30 7.61
N VAL A 100 -11.23 19.26 7.68
CA VAL A 100 -9.92 19.09 8.34
C VAL A 100 -9.73 20.18 9.37
N THR A 101 -9.02 19.85 10.43
CA THR A 101 -8.41 20.91 11.25
C THR A 101 -7.13 21.32 10.57
N SER A 102 -6.80 22.58 10.64
CA SER A 102 -5.56 23.11 10.07
C SER A 102 -5.01 24.18 10.99
N PHE A 103 -3.73 24.23 11.06
CA PHE A 103 -3.04 25.34 11.69
C PHE A 103 -2.53 26.29 10.60
N GLY A 104 -3.19 27.44 10.49
CA GLY A 104 -2.95 28.35 9.39
C GLY A 104 -3.49 27.81 8.06
N ASP A 105 -2.64 27.74 7.07
CA ASP A 105 -2.93 27.27 5.71
C ASP A 105 -2.49 25.84 5.41
N ARG A 106 -2.12 25.07 6.44
CA ARG A 106 -1.61 23.69 6.30
C ARG A 106 -2.23 22.73 7.27
N VAL A 107 -2.34 21.50 6.83
CA VAL A 107 -2.74 20.35 7.64
C VAL A 107 -1.50 19.51 7.90
N TYR A 108 -1.24 19.22 9.16
CA TYR A 108 -0.06 18.48 9.61
C TYR A 108 -0.41 17.08 10.08
N ALA A 109 0.36 16.10 9.63
CA ALA A 109 0.30 14.76 10.17
C ALA A 109 0.62 14.77 11.67
N ARG A 110 -0.06 13.93 12.44
CA ARG A 110 0.09 13.76 13.90
C ARG A 110 -0.38 14.94 14.77
N PHE A 111 -0.70 16.07 14.19
CA PHE A 111 -1.18 17.25 14.92
C PHE A 111 -2.63 17.61 14.57
N ASP A 112 -2.97 17.48 13.31
CA ASP A 112 -4.29 17.81 12.82
C ASP A 112 -5.20 16.58 12.73
N SER A 113 -6.48 16.83 12.48
CA SER A 113 -7.51 15.79 12.46
C SER A 113 -8.44 15.97 11.28
N LEU A 114 -8.93 14.86 10.79
CA LEU A 114 -10.07 14.82 9.88
C LEU A 114 -11.36 14.94 10.71
N LYS A 115 -12.27 15.78 10.26
CA LYS A 115 -13.61 15.92 10.87
C LYS A 115 -14.63 15.13 10.08
N VAL A 116 -15.27 14.19 10.76
CA VAL A 116 -16.31 13.33 10.19
C VAL A 116 -17.53 13.42 11.11
N ARG A 117 -18.64 13.94 10.61
CA ARG A 117 -19.86 14.11 11.39
C ARG A 117 -19.67 14.83 12.74
N GLY A 118 -18.75 15.79 12.79
CA GLY A 118 -18.46 16.53 14.02
C GLY A 118 -17.42 15.88 14.95
N PHE A 119 -17.07 14.63 14.73
CA PHE A 119 -16.01 13.96 15.44
C PHE A 119 -14.65 14.22 14.81
N ARG A 120 -13.61 14.24 15.63
CA ARG A 120 -12.24 14.46 15.18
C ARG A 120 -11.46 13.15 15.19
N TYR A 121 -10.91 12.78 14.06
CA TYR A 121 -10.06 11.62 13.88
C TYR A 121 -8.63 12.07 13.61
N PRO A 122 -7.70 11.84 14.52
CA PRO A 122 -6.31 12.27 14.33
C PRO A 122 -5.70 11.69 13.06
N ILE A 123 -4.98 12.51 12.33
CA ILE A 123 -4.23 12.10 11.16
C ILE A 123 -2.91 11.49 11.62
N ASP A 124 -2.61 10.29 11.15
CA ASP A 124 -1.35 9.59 11.45
C ASP A 124 -0.29 9.89 10.40
N ASN A 125 -0.59 9.59 9.15
CA ASN A 125 0.33 9.77 8.03
C ASN A 125 -0.33 10.50 6.86
N ILE A 126 0.51 11.19 6.10
CA ILE A 126 0.12 11.86 4.86
C ILE A 126 1.12 11.44 3.78
N TYR A 127 0.62 11.12 2.58
CA TYR A 127 1.44 10.79 1.43
C TYR A 127 1.04 11.66 0.25
N LYS A 128 2.02 12.28 -0.38
CA LYS A 128 1.81 12.99 -1.63
C LYS A 128 1.72 12.00 -2.77
N MET A 129 0.67 12.11 -3.56
CA MET A 129 0.40 11.19 -4.67
C MET A 129 0.40 11.92 -6.02
N THR A 130 0.60 11.15 -7.08
CA THR A 130 0.25 11.60 -8.42
C THR A 130 -1.25 11.38 -8.69
N LYS A 131 -1.78 12.02 -9.70
CA LYS A 131 -3.18 11.80 -10.12
C LYS A 131 -3.44 10.35 -10.54
N GLU A 132 -2.46 9.74 -11.17
CA GLU A 132 -2.53 8.38 -11.67
C GLU A 132 -2.60 7.39 -10.50
N GLU A 133 -1.75 7.58 -9.51
CA GLU A 133 -1.78 6.78 -8.28
C GLU A 133 -3.11 6.92 -7.54
N ALA A 134 -3.62 8.13 -7.42
CA ALA A 134 -4.90 8.37 -6.77
C ALA A 134 -6.07 7.70 -7.51
N LYS A 135 -6.08 7.78 -8.84
CA LYS A 135 -7.09 7.12 -9.66
C LYS A 135 -7.02 5.61 -9.57
N GLU A 136 -5.81 5.07 -9.57
CA GLU A 136 -5.62 3.63 -9.47
C GLU A 136 -6.08 3.10 -8.12
N LEU A 137 -5.72 3.78 -7.04
CA LEU A 137 -6.17 3.40 -5.71
C LEU A 137 -7.69 3.49 -5.57
N ALA A 138 -8.28 4.52 -6.13
CA ALA A 138 -9.73 4.71 -6.12
C ALA A 138 -10.52 3.64 -6.89
N ARG A 139 -9.90 2.99 -7.87
CA ARG A 139 -10.52 1.88 -8.59
C ARG A 139 -10.49 0.57 -7.84
N GLN A 140 -9.58 0.45 -6.89
CA GLN A 140 -9.38 -0.77 -6.12
C GLN A 140 -10.18 -0.79 -4.81
N SER A 141 -10.79 0.32 -4.44
CA SER A 141 -11.55 0.52 -3.20
C SER A 141 -13.05 0.16 -3.28
#